data_50904e6c14f4245e5c151d98860f345c
#
_entry.id   50904e6c14f4245e5c151d98860f345c
#
_cell.length_a   1.000
_cell.length_b   1.000
_cell.length_c   1.000
_cell.angle_alpha   90.00
_cell.angle_beta   90.00
_cell.angle_gamma   90.00
#
_symmetry.space_group_name_H-M   'P 1'
#
loop_
_entity.id
_entity.type
_entity.pdbx_description
1 polymer ?
#
loop_
_entity_poly.entity_id
_entity_poly.type
_entity_poly.pdbx_seq_one_letter_code
_entity_poly.pdbx_strand_id
1 'polypeptide(L)'
;MARLDECGMVSAFALAAVLLLLAGTAALLVLSGHNRLAAREAVQTTRLLEAARSGVRLGAARLEAEADLRRPLETGAAEVEAASGYFEKNDAFYRVTAKRLPTEDMPDGAAYLLTAASWPRAGSERQAAAEISGKRAYAAALYRLDGTRLSFVRWER
;
A
#
# COMPACT_ATOMS: atom_id res chain seq x y z
N MET A 1 18.40 -10.61 -68.89
CA MET A 1 18.70 -11.09 -67.50
C MET A 1 18.49 -10.03 -66.42
N ALA A 2 18.52 -8.74 -66.68
CA ALA A 2 18.37 -7.68 -65.66
C ALA A 2 16.99 -7.56 -64.97
N ARG A 3 15.90 -8.03 -65.55
CA ARG A 3 14.54 -7.88 -65.00
C ARG A 3 14.22 -8.83 -63.80
N LEU A 4 14.94 -9.95 -63.66
CA LEU A 4 14.76 -10.90 -62.57
C LEU A 4 15.35 -10.37 -61.24
N ASP A 5 16.43 -9.59 -61.34
CA ASP A 5 17.10 -9.03 -60.16
C ASP A 5 16.28 -7.88 -59.50
N GLU A 6 15.57 -7.08 -60.32
CA GLU A 6 14.70 -6.00 -59.79
C GLU A 6 13.47 -6.55 -59.07
N CYS A 7 12.84 -7.62 -59.60
CA CYS A 7 11.71 -8.28 -58.94
C CYS A 7 12.13 -8.97 -57.60
N GLY A 8 13.31 -9.54 -57.57
CA GLY A 8 13.85 -10.17 -56.36
C GLY A 8 14.15 -9.15 -55.25
N MET A 9 14.69 -7.98 -55.67
CA MET A 9 15.00 -6.91 -54.71
C MET A 9 13.75 -6.28 -54.08
N VAL A 10 12.70 -6.02 -54.89
CA VAL A 10 11.41 -5.49 -54.43
C VAL A 10 10.74 -6.45 -53.44
N SER A 11 10.79 -7.77 -53.73
CA SER A 11 10.27 -8.81 -52.83
C SER A 11 11.02 -8.85 -51.51
N ALA A 12 12.34 -8.72 -51.52
CA ALA A 12 13.15 -8.69 -50.30
C ALA A 12 12.86 -7.46 -49.43
N PHE A 13 12.69 -6.29 -50.03
CA PHE A 13 12.29 -5.08 -49.33
C PHE A 13 10.88 -5.20 -48.70
N ALA A 14 9.92 -5.74 -49.44
CA ALA A 14 8.59 -6.01 -48.93
C ALA A 14 8.60 -6.94 -47.74
N LEU A 15 9.38 -8.04 -47.81
CA LEU A 15 9.52 -8.97 -46.68
C LEU A 15 10.16 -8.31 -45.47
N ALA A 16 11.23 -7.53 -45.67
CA ALA A 16 11.89 -6.79 -44.60
C ALA A 16 10.95 -5.79 -43.92
N ALA A 17 10.13 -5.06 -44.70
CA ALA A 17 9.14 -4.12 -44.15
C ALA A 17 8.08 -4.85 -43.31
N VAL A 18 7.57 -6.00 -43.76
CA VAL A 18 6.62 -6.81 -43.00
C VAL A 18 7.25 -7.33 -41.69
N LEU A 19 8.48 -7.80 -41.72
CA LEU A 19 9.18 -8.26 -40.54
C LEU A 19 9.41 -7.14 -39.54
N LEU A 20 9.74 -5.91 -39.98
CA LEU A 20 9.88 -4.74 -39.12
C LEU A 20 8.55 -4.35 -38.49
N LEU A 21 7.46 -4.38 -39.24
CA LEU A 21 6.13 -4.11 -38.70
C LEU A 21 5.71 -5.14 -37.66
N LEU A 22 5.97 -6.42 -37.92
CA LEU A 22 5.70 -7.50 -36.94
C LEU A 22 6.54 -7.35 -35.68
N ALA A 23 7.82 -7.05 -35.81
CA ALA A 23 8.69 -6.81 -34.66
C ALA A 23 8.24 -5.58 -33.84
N GLY A 24 7.86 -4.49 -34.53
CA GLY A 24 7.33 -3.29 -33.89
C GLY A 24 6.02 -3.53 -33.13
N THR A 25 5.09 -4.26 -33.75
CA THR A 25 3.82 -4.61 -33.07
C THR A 25 4.04 -5.53 -31.87
N ALA A 26 4.93 -6.51 -31.98
CA ALA A 26 5.29 -7.38 -30.86
C ALA A 26 5.90 -6.59 -29.68
N ALA A 27 6.82 -5.67 -29.99
CA ALA A 27 7.42 -4.79 -28.96
C ALA A 27 6.37 -3.90 -28.27
N LEU A 28 5.42 -3.32 -29.00
CA LEU A 28 4.33 -2.53 -28.44
C LEU A 28 3.40 -3.36 -27.55
N LEU A 29 3.10 -4.60 -27.92
CA LEU A 29 2.28 -5.50 -27.11
C LEU A 29 2.96 -5.84 -25.77
N VAL A 30 4.26 -6.15 -25.79
CA VAL A 30 5.04 -6.42 -24.58
C VAL A 30 5.07 -5.18 -23.68
N LEU A 31 5.35 -4.00 -24.22
CA LEU A 31 5.39 -2.75 -23.48
C LEU A 31 4.02 -2.41 -22.87
N SER A 32 2.94 -2.59 -23.63
CA SER A 32 1.57 -2.41 -23.15
C SER A 32 1.23 -3.37 -22.00
N GLY A 33 1.68 -4.62 -22.09
CA GLY A 33 1.51 -5.61 -21.02
C GLY A 33 2.19 -5.19 -19.72
N HIS A 34 3.46 -4.76 -19.82
CA HIS A 34 4.20 -4.25 -18.64
C HIS A 34 3.54 -3.02 -18.02
N ASN A 35 3.10 -2.06 -18.83
CA ASN A 35 2.44 -0.87 -18.33
C ASN A 35 1.13 -1.19 -17.59
N ARG A 36 0.35 -2.17 -18.07
CA ARG A 36 -0.88 -2.60 -17.41
C ARG A 36 -0.60 -3.26 -16.06
N LEU A 37 0.46 -4.08 -15.95
CA LEU A 37 0.86 -4.69 -14.69
C LEU A 37 1.32 -3.64 -13.69
N ALA A 38 2.18 -2.72 -14.10
CA ALA A 38 2.64 -1.62 -13.26
C ALA A 38 1.49 -0.74 -12.77
N ALA A 39 0.52 -0.41 -13.65
CA ALA A 39 -0.66 0.36 -13.28
C ALA A 39 -1.53 -0.37 -12.23
N ARG A 40 -1.73 -1.69 -12.38
CA ARG A 40 -2.47 -2.51 -11.40
C ARG A 40 -1.77 -2.54 -10.04
N GLU A 41 -0.45 -2.69 -10.04
CA GLU A 41 0.33 -2.67 -8.80
C GLU A 41 0.29 -1.31 -8.10
N ALA A 42 0.38 -0.22 -8.85
CA ALA A 42 0.26 1.14 -8.32
C ALA A 42 -1.13 1.37 -7.68
N VAL A 43 -2.20 0.97 -8.35
CA VAL A 43 -3.57 1.06 -7.82
C VAL A 43 -3.72 0.22 -6.54
N GLN A 44 -3.20 -1.00 -6.52
CA GLN A 44 -3.26 -1.86 -5.34
C GLN A 44 -2.50 -1.25 -4.16
N THR A 45 -1.29 -0.75 -4.40
CA THR A 45 -0.47 -0.09 -3.37
C THR A 45 -1.18 1.13 -2.79
N THR A 46 -1.79 1.96 -3.65
CA THR A 46 -2.57 3.13 -3.21
C THR A 46 -3.75 2.72 -2.34
N ARG A 47 -4.51 1.70 -2.74
CA ARG A 47 -5.64 1.18 -1.93
C ARG A 47 -5.19 0.68 -0.56
N LEU A 48 -4.09 -0.05 -0.50
CA LEU A 48 -3.53 -0.51 0.77
C LEU A 48 -3.09 0.66 1.66
N LEU A 49 -2.43 1.67 1.09
CA LEU A 49 -2.02 2.86 1.85
C LEU A 49 -3.23 3.63 2.38
N GLU A 50 -4.29 3.77 1.59
CA GLU A 50 -5.55 4.39 2.04
C GLU A 50 -6.20 3.57 3.16
N ALA A 51 -6.21 2.24 3.07
CA ALA A 51 -6.70 1.36 4.13
C ALA A 51 -5.87 1.54 5.42
N ALA A 52 -4.54 1.57 5.34
CA ALA A 52 -3.69 1.82 6.49
C ALA A 52 -3.97 3.18 7.13
N ARG A 53 -4.06 4.26 6.35
CA ARG A 53 -4.39 5.61 6.84
C ARG A 53 -5.78 5.68 7.49
N SER A 54 -6.76 5.01 6.90
CA SER A 54 -8.11 4.91 7.46
C SER A 54 -8.11 4.12 8.77
N GLY A 55 -7.32 3.04 8.82
CA GLY A 55 -7.09 2.26 10.04
C GLY A 55 -6.54 3.12 11.17
N VAL A 56 -5.49 3.93 10.90
CA VAL A 56 -4.92 4.85 11.91
C VAL A 56 -5.98 5.79 12.49
N ARG A 57 -6.82 6.39 11.64
CA ARG A 57 -7.89 7.27 12.10
C ARG A 57 -8.92 6.54 12.97
N LEU A 58 -9.29 5.32 12.58
CA LEU A 58 -10.21 4.49 13.36
C LEU A 58 -9.58 4.07 14.69
N GLY A 59 -8.29 3.70 14.70
CA GLY A 59 -7.55 3.39 15.92
C GLY A 59 -7.48 4.58 16.87
N ALA A 60 -7.27 5.80 16.35
CA ALA A 60 -7.29 7.02 17.15
C ALA A 60 -8.67 7.27 17.77
N ALA A 61 -9.74 7.14 16.98
CA ALA A 61 -11.11 7.30 17.47
C ALA A 61 -11.45 6.27 18.56
N ARG A 62 -11.01 5.03 18.42
CA ARG A 62 -11.20 4.01 19.47
C ARG A 62 -10.40 4.29 20.74
N LEU A 63 -9.15 4.68 20.62
CA LEU A 63 -8.34 5.09 21.77
C LEU A 63 -8.94 6.31 22.49
N GLU A 64 -9.59 7.22 21.76
CA GLU A 64 -10.30 8.35 22.36
C GLU A 64 -11.53 7.89 23.12
N ALA A 65 -12.35 7.01 22.52
CA ALA A 65 -13.61 6.54 23.09
C ALA A 65 -13.42 5.53 24.25
N GLU A 66 -12.41 4.67 24.16
CA GLU A 66 -12.23 3.53 25.09
C GLU A 66 -11.02 3.77 26.01
N ALA A 67 -11.27 4.25 27.24
CA ALA A 67 -10.23 4.46 28.24
C ALA A 67 -9.50 3.14 28.61
N ASP A 68 -10.17 2.00 28.51
CA ASP A 68 -9.59 0.70 28.82
C ASP A 68 -8.47 0.29 27.84
N LEU A 69 -8.49 0.78 26.60
CA LEU A 69 -7.39 0.62 25.64
C LEU A 69 -6.17 1.49 25.97
N ARG A 70 -6.36 2.61 26.68
CA ARG A 70 -5.26 3.50 27.07
C ARG A 70 -4.57 3.06 28.35
N ARG A 71 -5.32 2.47 29.29
CA ARG A 71 -4.78 2.03 30.60
C ARG A 71 -3.51 1.18 30.50
N PRO A 72 -3.44 0.15 29.64
CA PRO A 72 -2.20 -0.62 29.53
C PRO A 72 -1.02 0.23 29.08
N LEU A 73 -1.22 1.19 28.15
CA LEU A 73 -0.17 2.11 27.68
C LEU A 73 0.28 3.08 28.78
N GLU A 74 -0.63 3.48 29.66
CA GLU A 74 -0.36 4.36 30.81
C GLU A 74 0.39 3.57 31.93
N THR A 75 0.13 2.28 32.04
CA THR A 75 0.77 1.40 33.04
C THR A 75 2.08 0.74 32.56
N GLY A 76 2.55 1.12 31.35
CA GLY A 76 3.88 0.71 30.87
C GLY A 76 3.87 -0.39 29.81
N ALA A 77 2.72 -0.75 29.25
CA ALA A 77 2.70 -1.63 28.07
C ALA A 77 3.42 -0.97 26.89
N ALA A 78 4.27 -1.74 26.20
CA ALA A 78 5.06 -1.24 25.09
C ALA A 78 4.17 -0.85 23.89
N GLU A 79 3.17 -1.67 23.60
CA GLU A 79 2.22 -1.47 22.49
C GLU A 79 0.86 -2.11 22.83
N VAL A 80 -0.21 -1.57 22.26
CA VAL A 80 -1.58 -2.11 22.36
C VAL A 80 -2.20 -2.14 20.99
N GLU A 81 -2.95 -3.20 20.67
CA GLU A 81 -3.77 -3.22 19.45
C GLU A 81 -4.98 -2.32 19.63
N ALA A 82 -4.99 -1.20 18.88
CA ALA A 82 -6.04 -0.19 18.96
C ALA A 82 -7.24 -0.55 18.07
N ALA A 83 -7.00 -1.16 16.90
CA ALA A 83 -8.05 -1.58 16.00
C ALA A 83 -7.54 -2.64 15.03
N SER A 84 -8.43 -3.53 14.59
CA SER A 84 -8.19 -4.44 13.47
C SER A 84 -9.51 -4.74 12.75
N GLY A 85 -9.43 -5.11 11.48
CA GLY A 85 -10.61 -5.44 10.71
C GLY A 85 -10.36 -5.48 9.20
N TYR A 86 -11.45 -5.36 8.45
CA TYR A 86 -11.46 -5.42 7.00
C TYR A 86 -12.22 -4.23 6.41
N PHE A 87 -11.63 -3.56 5.42
CA PHE A 87 -12.28 -2.51 4.65
C PHE A 87 -12.74 -3.04 3.29
N GLU A 88 -14.05 -3.19 3.09
CA GLU A 88 -14.65 -3.68 1.85
C GLU A 88 -14.27 -2.81 0.65
N LYS A 89 -14.32 -1.49 0.78
CA LYS A 89 -14.01 -0.54 -0.30
C LYS A 89 -12.58 -0.70 -0.84
N ASN A 90 -11.64 -1.07 0.02
CA ASN A 90 -10.22 -1.20 -0.33
C ASN A 90 -9.82 -2.65 -0.60
N ASP A 91 -10.70 -3.61 -0.31
CA ASP A 91 -10.45 -5.05 -0.31
C ASP A 91 -9.17 -5.40 0.47
N ALA A 92 -9.07 -4.84 1.68
CA ALA A 92 -7.87 -4.92 2.50
C ALA A 92 -8.18 -5.16 3.98
N PHE A 93 -7.40 -6.03 4.61
CA PHE A 93 -7.31 -6.12 6.05
C PHE A 93 -6.41 -5.03 6.59
N TYR A 94 -6.65 -4.65 7.84
CA TYR A 94 -5.79 -3.72 8.56
C TYR A 94 -5.64 -4.12 10.02
N ARG A 95 -4.51 -3.72 10.62
CA ARG A 95 -4.24 -3.80 12.06
C ARG A 95 -3.54 -2.53 12.49
N VAL A 96 -3.96 -1.97 13.59
CA VAL A 96 -3.42 -0.74 14.16
C VAL A 96 -2.87 -1.03 15.53
N THR A 97 -1.62 -0.67 15.75
CA THR A 97 -0.99 -0.68 17.07
C THR A 97 -0.78 0.76 17.54
N ALA A 98 -0.95 0.97 18.82
CA ALA A 98 -0.67 2.23 19.49
C ALA A 98 0.49 2.06 20.46
N LYS A 99 1.39 3.00 20.47
CA LYS A 99 2.52 3.09 21.40
C LYS A 99 2.52 4.47 22.05
N ARG A 100 2.69 4.50 23.38
CA ARG A 100 2.91 5.75 24.09
C ARG A 100 4.38 6.18 23.91
N LEU A 101 4.59 7.42 23.53
CA LEU A 101 5.95 8.00 23.46
C LEU A 101 6.35 8.60 24.81
N PRO A 102 7.65 8.59 25.16
CA PRO A 102 8.14 9.24 26.37
C PRO A 102 7.88 10.76 26.32
N THR A 103 7.59 11.33 27.47
CA THR A 103 7.13 12.73 27.63
C THR A 103 8.26 13.75 27.41
N GLU A 104 9.51 13.30 27.25
CA GLU A 104 10.68 14.20 27.08
C GLU A 104 10.57 15.08 25.83
N ASP A 105 9.87 14.60 24.79
CA ASP A 105 9.71 15.33 23.52
C ASP A 105 8.48 16.25 23.50
N MET A 106 7.58 16.17 24.50
CA MET A 106 6.35 16.98 24.59
C MET A 106 5.98 17.30 26.03
N PRO A 107 6.33 18.49 26.56
CA PRO A 107 6.12 18.83 27.97
C PRO A 107 4.66 18.94 28.40
N ASP A 108 3.69 19.06 27.49
CA ASP A 108 2.29 19.36 27.79
C ASP A 108 1.30 18.25 27.39
N GLY A 109 1.65 16.98 27.49
CA GLY A 109 0.67 15.91 27.22
C GLY A 109 1.27 14.55 26.87
N ALA A 110 0.46 13.50 26.89
CA ALA A 110 0.87 12.18 26.41
C ALA A 110 0.80 12.13 24.88
N ALA A 111 1.88 11.71 24.26
CA ALA A 111 1.92 11.46 22.82
C ALA A 111 1.76 9.97 22.53
N TYR A 112 1.00 9.67 21.47
CA TYR A 112 0.78 8.31 21.00
C TYR A 112 1.18 8.19 19.54
N LEU A 113 2.03 7.22 19.25
CA LEU A 113 2.33 6.81 17.88
C LEU A 113 1.38 5.67 17.50
N LEU A 114 0.54 5.91 16.51
CA LEU A 114 -0.32 4.89 15.92
C LEU A 114 0.30 4.41 14.61
N THR A 115 0.55 3.10 14.53
CA THR A 115 1.07 2.47 13.33
C THR A 115 0.03 1.48 12.80
N ALA A 116 -0.36 1.63 11.55
CA ALA A 116 -1.24 0.70 10.87
C ALA A 116 -0.48 -0.07 9.80
N ALA A 117 -0.69 -1.37 9.76
CA ALA A 117 -0.34 -2.24 8.64
C ALA A 117 -1.61 -2.63 7.89
N SER A 118 -1.57 -2.64 6.58
CA SER A 118 -2.65 -3.17 5.74
C SER A 118 -2.12 -4.16 4.72
N TRP A 119 -2.94 -5.16 4.37
CA TRP A 119 -2.61 -6.19 3.38
C TRP A 119 -3.86 -6.60 2.60
N PRO A 120 -3.72 -7.07 1.35
CA PRO A 120 -4.85 -7.42 0.51
C PRO A 120 -5.54 -8.68 1.04
N ARG A 121 -6.84 -8.80 0.75
CA ARG A 121 -7.55 -10.05 0.96
C ARG A 121 -6.97 -11.11 0.02
N ALA A 122 -6.37 -12.14 0.58
CA ALA A 122 -6.00 -13.34 -0.16
C ALA A 122 -7.12 -14.37 0.00
N GLY A 123 -7.38 -15.17 -1.04
CA GLY A 123 -8.29 -16.33 -0.91
C GLY A 123 -7.82 -17.24 0.23
N SER A 124 -8.75 -17.96 0.85
CA SER A 124 -8.63 -18.64 2.15
C SER A 124 -7.38 -19.48 2.43
N GLU A 125 -6.71 -20.01 1.41
CA GLU A 125 -5.45 -20.75 1.56
C GLU A 125 -4.18 -19.87 1.46
N ARG A 126 -4.31 -18.63 0.97
CA ARG A 126 -3.19 -17.69 0.77
C ARG A 126 -3.08 -16.63 1.86
N GLN A 127 -3.96 -16.65 2.84
CA GLN A 127 -3.97 -15.63 3.89
C GLN A 127 -2.71 -15.68 4.76
N ALA A 128 -2.25 -16.89 5.11
CA ALA A 128 -0.97 -17.10 5.79
C ALA A 128 0.23 -16.75 4.87
N ALA A 129 0.14 -17.05 3.57
CA ALA A 129 1.19 -16.72 2.60
C ALA A 129 1.23 -15.21 2.27
N ALA A 130 0.11 -14.50 2.32
CA ALA A 130 0.08 -13.04 2.13
C ALA A 130 0.64 -12.28 3.36
N GLU A 131 0.48 -12.82 4.56
CA GLU A 131 1.23 -12.34 5.73
C GLU A 131 2.74 -12.50 5.58
N ILE A 132 3.18 -13.54 4.87
CA ILE A 132 4.59 -13.85 4.62
C ILE A 132 5.11 -13.17 3.34
N SER A 133 4.28 -12.96 2.31
CA SER A 133 4.73 -12.56 0.97
C SER A 133 4.84 -11.05 0.70
N GLY A 134 4.81 -10.21 1.72
CA GLY A 134 5.42 -8.87 1.62
C GLY A 134 4.63 -7.75 0.92
N LYS A 135 3.42 -7.95 0.42
CA LYS A 135 2.59 -6.84 -0.08
C LYS A 135 1.82 -6.17 1.06
N ARG A 136 2.53 -5.37 1.86
CA ARG A 136 1.93 -4.59 2.95
C ARG A 136 2.14 -3.11 2.70
N ALA A 137 1.19 -2.30 3.08
CA ALA A 137 1.38 -0.87 3.22
C ALA A 137 1.31 -0.49 4.70
N TYR A 138 2.11 0.48 5.05
CA TYR A 138 2.19 1.00 6.41
C TYR A 138 1.85 2.47 6.42
N ALA A 139 1.18 2.92 7.47
CA ALA A 139 0.98 4.32 7.77
C ALA A 139 1.18 4.52 9.27
N ALA A 140 1.89 5.55 9.65
CA ALA A 140 2.06 5.91 11.04
C ALA A 140 1.72 7.38 11.23
N ALA A 141 1.09 7.71 12.36
CA ALA A 141 0.75 9.07 12.72
C ALA A 141 0.94 9.32 14.19
N LEU A 142 1.38 10.53 14.50
CA LEU A 142 1.54 11.03 15.85
C LEU A 142 0.27 11.74 16.29
N TYR A 143 -0.21 11.39 17.46
CA TYR A 143 -1.35 12.02 18.14
C TYR A 143 -0.93 12.52 19.50
N ARG A 144 -1.49 13.66 19.93
CA ARG A 144 -1.34 14.21 21.28
C ARG A 144 -2.65 14.07 22.02
N LEU A 145 -2.59 13.64 23.27
CA LEU A 145 -3.74 13.56 24.16
C LEU A 145 -3.87 14.90 24.94
N ASP A 146 -4.92 15.65 24.63
CA ASP A 146 -5.29 16.87 25.33
C ASP A 146 -6.52 16.59 26.20
N GLY A 147 -6.32 16.31 27.47
CA GLY A 147 -7.38 15.81 28.36
C GLY A 147 -7.87 14.43 27.94
N THR A 148 -9.08 14.35 27.38
CA THR A 148 -9.65 13.09 26.87
C THR A 148 -9.60 12.96 25.35
N ARG A 149 -9.23 14.05 24.64
CA ARG A 149 -9.28 14.14 23.18
C ARG A 149 -7.92 13.89 22.54
N LEU A 150 -7.91 13.06 21.50
CA LEU A 150 -6.72 12.82 20.68
C LEU A 150 -6.68 13.80 19.49
N SER A 151 -5.68 14.66 19.49
CA SER A 151 -5.42 15.62 18.42
C SER A 151 -4.36 15.07 17.48
N PHE A 152 -4.66 15.03 16.17
CA PHE A 152 -3.67 14.66 15.15
C PHE A 152 -2.55 15.70 15.10
N VAL A 153 -1.31 15.27 15.11
CA VAL A 153 -0.13 16.13 15.01
C VAL A 153 0.44 16.07 13.59
N ARG A 154 0.86 14.88 13.15
CA ARG A 154 1.45 14.68 11.84
C ARG A 154 1.46 13.20 11.42
N TRP A 155 1.65 12.98 10.13
CA TRP A 155 2.04 11.67 9.62
C TRP A 155 3.55 11.47 9.79
N GLU A 156 3.94 10.27 10.24
CA GLU A 156 5.33 9.85 10.24
C GLU A 156 5.68 9.24 8.87
N ARG A 157 6.92 9.43 8.43
CA ARG A 157 7.45 8.88 7.15
C ARG A 157 8.20 7.59 7.36
#